data_ee8519cd96379b48f64afc68cd07bf1c
#
_entry.id   ee8519cd96379b48f64afc68cd07bf1c
#
_cell.length_a   1.000
_cell.length_b   1.000
_cell.length_c   1.000
_cell.angle_alpha   90.00
_cell.angle_beta   90.00
_cell.angle_gamma   90.00
#
_symmetry.space_group_name_H-M   'P 1'
#
loop_
_entity.id
_entity.type
_entity.pdbx_description
1 polymer ?
#
loop_
_entity_poly.entity_id
_entity_poly.type
_entity_poly.pdbx_seq_one_letter_code
_entity_poly.pdbx_strand_id
1 'polypeptide(L)'
;MYRDFGMTLAAKRKEKHLNQLQLADLLNKKGLEVKPGSISKWEKNVNSPNVIQFFALCEILGIDNINDTFGIAIEENLFAQLNEEGQKKAIEYMNLLIKSGMYC
;
A
#
# COMPACT_ATOMS: atom_id res chain seq x y z
N MET A 1 6.97 -14.27 6.62
CA MET A 1 7.02 -14.28 5.15
C MET A 1 5.79 -13.58 4.59
N TYR A 2 5.96 -12.63 3.71
CA TYR A 2 4.83 -11.90 3.15
C TYR A 2 4.36 -12.55 1.84
N ARG A 3 3.10 -12.28 1.49
CA ARG A 3 2.51 -12.75 0.25
C ARG A 3 3.09 -11.98 -0.93
N ASP A 4 2.94 -12.56 -2.13
CA ASP A 4 3.32 -11.86 -3.36
C ASP A 4 2.55 -10.54 -3.47
N PHE A 5 3.27 -9.44 -3.45
CA PHE A 5 2.66 -8.11 -3.46
C PHE A 5 1.84 -7.89 -4.73
N GLY A 6 2.41 -8.19 -5.87
CA GLY A 6 1.75 -7.95 -7.16
C GLY A 6 0.48 -8.75 -7.33
N MET A 7 0.50 -10.03 -6.98
CA MET A 7 -0.69 -10.89 -7.03
C MET A 7 -1.77 -10.38 -6.09
N THR A 8 -1.39 -9.98 -4.89
CA THR A 8 -2.34 -9.46 -3.90
C THR A 8 -2.96 -8.16 -4.39
N LEU A 9 -2.16 -7.26 -4.95
CA LEU A 9 -2.65 -6.01 -5.52
C LEU A 9 -3.66 -6.28 -6.63
N ALA A 10 -3.34 -7.18 -7.55
CA ALA A 10 -4.24 -7.54 -8.65
C ALA A 10 -5.55 -8.14 -8.12
N ALA A 11 -5.47 -9.01 -7.12
CA ALA A 11 -6.64 -9.62 -6.51
C ALA A 11 -7.55 -8.57 -5.87
N LYS A 12 -6.99 -7.63 -5.13
CA LYS A 12 -7.75 -6.55 -4.50
C LYS A 12 -8.39 -5.63 -5.53
N ARG A 13 -7.67 -5.33 -6.60
CA ARG A 13 -8.22 -4.55 -7.70
C ARG A 13 -9.45 -5.24 -8.31
N LYS A 14 -9.33 -6.53 -8.57
CA LYS A 14 -10.41 -7.34 -9.16
C LYS A 14 -11.61 -7.46 -8.22
N GLU A 15 -11.38 -7.53 -6.92
CA GLU A 15 -12.45 -7.53 -5.91
C GLU A 15 -13.30 -6.25 -6.01
N LYS A 16 -12.71 -5.14 -6.39
CA LYS A 16 -13.41 -3.86 -6.58
C LYS A 16 -13.95 -3.69 -8.00
N HIS A 17 -13.85 -4.72 -8.83
CA HIS A 17 -14.31 -4.70 -10.22
C HIS A 17 -13.65 -3.58 -11.04
N LEU A 18 -12.37 -3.31 -10.76
CA LEU A 18 -11.59 -2.30 -11.46
C LEU A 18 -10.62 -2.97 -12.41
N ASN A 19 -10.48 -2.42 -13.61
CA ASN A 19 -9.35 -2.76 -14.46
C ASN A 19 -8.17 -1.83 -14.15
N GLN A 20 -7.03 -2.07 -14.79
CA GLN A 20 -5.83 -1.28 -14.54
C GLN A 20 -6.01 0.19 -14.90
N LEU A 21 -6.72 0.47 -16.00
CA LEU A 21 -7.01 1.84 -16.44
C LEU A 21 -7.88 2.58 -15.41
N GLN A 22 -8.92 1.91 -14.93
CA GLN A 22 -9.83 2.50 -13.94
C GLN A 22 -9.10 2.81 -12.63
N LEU A 23 -8.24 1.90 -12.19
CA LEU A 23 -7.45 2.13 -10.98
C LEU A 23 -6.48 3.30 -11.17
N ALA A 24 -5.83 3.38 -12.33
CA ALA A 24 -4.95 4.51 -12.65
C ALA A 24 -5.72 5.83 -12.62
N ASP A 25 -6.93 5.85 -13.19
CA ASP A 25 -7.77 7.05 -13.19
C ASP A 25 -8.12 7.50 -11.77
N LEU A 26 -8.44 6.55 -10.88
CA LEU A 26 -8.73 6.88 -9.49
C LEU A 26 -7.52 7.44 -8.75
N LEU A 27 -6.33 6.91 -9.02
CA LEU A 27 -5.09 7.44 -8.46
C LEU A 27 -4.82 8.86 -8.98
N ASN A 28 -5.04 9.09 -10.27
CA ASN A 28 -4.85 10.41 -10.86
C ASN A 28 -5.81 11.45 -10.28
N LYS A 29 -7.04 11.04 -9.94
CA LYS A 29 -8.01 11.92 -9.28
C LYS A 29 -7.56 12.33 -7.88
N LYS A 30 -6.67 11.57 -7.27
CA LYS A 30 -6.06 11.93 -5.98
C LYS A 30 -4.83 12.83 -6.14
N GLY A 31 -4.53 13.25 -7.34
CA GLY A 31 -3.38 14.12 -7.61
C GLY A 31 -2.09 13.39 -7.92
N LEU A 32 -2.15 12.08 -8.12
CA LEU A 32 -0.98 11.29 -8.48
C LEU A 32 -0.93 11.10 -9.99
N GLU A 33 0.29 11.02 -10.53
CA GLU A 33 0.47 10.72 -11.95
C GLU A 33 0.82 9.24 -12.09
N VAL A 34 -0.19 8.44 -12.41
CA VAL A 34 -0.03 6.99 -12.56
C VAL A 34 -0.64 6.55 -13.88
N LYS A 35 0.14 5.81 -14.65
CA LYS A 35 -0.31 5.22 -15.91
C LYS A 35 -0.72 3.76 -15.67
N PRO A 36 -1.65 3.22 -16.50
CA PRO A 36 -2.01 1.80 -16.39
C PRO A 36 -0.81 0.85 -16.48
N GLY A 37 0.20 1.22 -17.29
CA GLY A 37 1.43 0.45 -17.39
C GLY A 37 2.21 0.37 -16.09
N SER A 38 2.16 1.40 -15.25
CA SER A 38 2.79 1.37 -13.93
C SER A 38 2.11 0.34 -13.04
N ILE A 39 0.78 0.30 -13.04
CA ILE A 39 0.01 -0.68 -12.27
C ILE A 39 0.34 -2.09 -12.74
N SER A 40 0.43 -2.30 -14.06
CA SER A 40 0.81 -3.60 -14.62
C SER A 40 2.18 -4.05 -14.09
N LYS A 41 3.15 -3.14 -14.03
CA LYS A 41 4.49 -3.44 -13.51
C LYS A 41 4.46 -3.78 -12.02
N TRP A 42 3.65 -3.06 -11.24
CA TRP A 42 3.49 -3.37 -9.81
C TRP A 42 2.89 -4.76 -9.61
N GLU A 43 1.89 -5.11 -10.41
CA GLU A 43 1.23 -6.42 -10.32
C GLU A 43 2.14 -7.57 -10.75
N LYS A 44 3.12 -7.28 -11.59
CA LYS A 44 4.12 -8.27 -12.04
C LYS A 44 5.39 -8.26 -11.19
N ASN A 45 5.44 -7.44 -10.16
CA ASN A 45 6.62 -7.27 -9.30
C ASN A 45 7.87 -6.78 -10.05
N VAL A 46 7.68 -6.08 -11.15
CA VAL A 46 8.78 -5.45 -11.89
C VAL A 46 9.33 -4.26 -11.10
N ASN A 47 8.43 -3.49 -10.52
CA ASN A 47 8.77 -2.45 -9.57
C ASN A 47 7.62 -2.33 -8.57
N SER A 48 7.71 -1.38 -7.66
CA SER A 48 6.70 -1.21 -6.63
C SER A 48 6.26 0.25 -6.56
N PRO A 49 5.04 0.53 -6.07
CA PRO A 49 4.61 1.90 -5.82
C PRO A 49 5.46 2.54 -4.72
N ASN A 50 5.60 3.86 -4.77
CA ASN A 50 6.18 4.58 -3.64
C ASN A 50 5.19 4.61 -2.48
N VAL A 51 5.61 5.15 -1.33
CA VAL A 51 4.79 5.16 -0.11
C VAL A 51 3.46 5.90 -0.34
N ILE A 52 3.49 7.04 -0.99
CA ILE A 52 2.28 7.85 -1.24
C ILE A 52 1.33 7.10 -2.17
N GLN A 53 1.85 6.50 -3.23
CA GLN A 53 1.06 5.70 -4.14
C GLN A 53 0.46 4.49 -3.44
N PHE A 54 1.24 3.84 -2.58
CA PHE A 54 0.78 2.68 -1.82
C PHE A 54 -0.37 3.03 -0.89
N PHE A 55 -0.27 4.14 -0.15
CA PHE A 55 -1.35 4.57 0.73
C PHE A 55 -2.61 4.94 -0.03
N ALA A 56 -2.47 5.58 -1.19
CA ALA A 56 -3.61 5.88 -2.05
C ALA A 56 -4.27 4.60 -2.56
N LEU A 57 -3.48 3.60 -2.91
CA LEU A 57 -3.99 2.28 -3.29
C LEU A 57 -4.79 1.64 -2.17
N CYS A 58 -4.26 1.68 -0.94
CA CYS A 58 -4.96 1.12 0.21
C CYS A 58 -6.31 1.79 0.43
N GLU A 59 -6.37 3.10 0.28
CA GLU A 59 -7.62 3.85 0.41
C GLU A 59 -8.63 3.47 -0.66
N ILE A 60 -8.21 3.43 -1.92
CA ILE A 60 -9.10 3.10 -3.05
C ILE A 60 -9.59 1.67 -2.95
N LEU A 61 -8.72 0.75 -2.57
CA LEU A 61 -9.03 -0.67 -2.54
C LEU A 61 -9.65 -1.12 -1.21
N GLY A 62 -9.83 -0.21 -0.27
CA GLY A 62 -10.46 -0.52 1.02
C GLY A 62 -9.61 -1.43 1.89
N ILE A 63 -8.30 -1.28 1.84
CA ILE A 63 -7.37 -2.09 2.62
C ILE A 63 -7.19 -1.43 3.98
N ASP A 64 -7.81 -2.00 5.01
CA ASP A 64 -7.74 -1.47 6.37
C ASP A 64 -6.56 -2.02 7.15
N ASN A 65 -6.19 -3.27 6.88
CA ASN A 65 -5.10 -3.93 7.57
C ASN A 65 -4.08 -4.42 6.55
N ILE A 66 -2.98 -3.68 6.44
CA ILE A 66 -1.91 -3.96 5.49
C ILE A 66 -1.26 -5.30 5.79
N ASN A 67 -1.07 -5.61 7.07
CA ASN A 67 -0.44 -6.86 7.49
C ASN A 67 -1.26 -8.07 7.05
N ASP A 68 -2.57 -8.04 7.28
CA ASP A 68 -3.46 -9.14 6.88
C ASP A 68 -3.55 -9.25 5.37
N THR A 69 -3.63 -8.14 4.67
CA THR A 69 -3.84 -8.12 3.23
C THR A 69 -2.61 -8.57 2.47
N PHE A 70 -1.45 -8.04 2.82
CA PHE A 70 -0.21 -8.32 2.10
C PHE A 70 0.67 -9.35 2.80
N GLY A 71 0.24 -9.84 3.96
CA GLY A 71 1.04 -10.79 4.73
C GLY A 71 2.36 -10.19 5.20
N ILE A 72 2.41 -8.86 5.29
CA ILE A 72 3.54 -8.19 5.92
C ILE A 72 3.36 -8.37 7.41
N ALA A 73 3.65 -9.57 7.87
CA ALA A 73 3.88 -9.73 9.27
C ALA A 73 5.17 -8.98 9.55
N ILE A 74 5.06 -7.80 10.11
CA ILE A 74 6.11 -7.37 10.99
C ILE A 74 6.03 -8.40 12.11
N GLU A 75 6.74 -9.49 11.93
CA GLU A 75 6.82 -10.50 12.97
C GLU A 75 7.24 -9.77 14.23
N GLU A 76 6.62 -10.15 15.36
CA GLU A 76 6.94 -9.52 16.64
C GLU A 76 8.44 -9.47 16.89
N ASN A 77 9.17 -10.53 16.49
CA ASN A 77 10.61 -10.59 16.68
C ASN A 77 11.36 -9.57 15.80
N LEU A 78 10.89 -9.26 14.60
CA LEU A 78 11.54 -8.23 13.78
C LEU A 78 11.31 -6.84 14.38
N PHE A 79 10.09 -6.56 14.83
CA PHE A 79 9.77 -5.31 15.51
C PHE A 79 10.51 -5.20 16.85
N ALA A 80 10.62 -6.30 17.58
CA ALA A 80 11.35 -6.35 18.84
C ALA A 80 12.86 -6.14 18.70
N GLN A 81 13.41 -6.34 17.50
CA GLN A 81 14.82 -6.07 17.22
C GLN A 81 15.10 -4.58 17.08
N LEU A 82 14.10 -3.76 16.85
CA LEU A 82 14.24 -2.32 16.87
C LEU A 82 14.41 -1.86 18.31
N ASN A 83 15.26 -0.87 18.53
CA ASN A 83 15.32 -0.28 19.85
C ASN A 83 14.02 0.49 20.13
N GLU A 84 13.78 0.82 21.39
CA GLU A 84 12.56 1.51 21.81
C GLU A 84 12.33 2.79 21.02
N GLU A 85 13.37 3.56 20.76
CA GLU A 85 13.29 4.79 20.01
C GLU A 85 12.90 4.55 18.56
N GLY A 86 13.43 3.53 17.92
CA GLY A 86 13.09 3.17 16.55
C GLY A 86 11.63 2.74 16.42
N GLN A 87 11.12 1.95 17.36
CA GLN A 87 9.72 1.55 17.40
C GLN A 87 8.80 2.76 17.53
N LYS A 88 9.14 3.68 18.41
CA LYS A 88 8.36 4.90 18.65
C LYS A 88 8.30 5.77 17.39
N LYS A 89 9.42 5.96 16.71
CA LYS A 89 9.47 6.75 15.47
C LYS A 89 8.63 6.14 14.36
N ALA A 90 8.63 4.83 14.21
CA ALA A 90 7.83 4.14 13.21
C ALA A 90 6.34 4.37 13.47
N ILE A 91 5.90 4.27 14.70
CA ILE A 91 4.50 4.51 15.09
C ILE A 91 4.13 5.98 14.87
N GLU A 92 4.98 6.91 15.24
CA GLU A 92 4.74 8.34 15.04
C GLU A 92 4.60 8.69 13.55
N TYR A 93 5.42 8.12 12.70
CA TYR A 93 5.36 8.34 11.27
C TYR A 93 4.02 7.86 10.68
N MET A 94 3.57 6.68 11.06
CA MET A 94 2.29 6.14 10.61
C MET A 94 1.13 7.03 11.07
N ASN A 95 1.14 7.45 12.33
CA ASN A 95 0.11 8.33 12.87
C ASN A 95 0.10 9.70 12.18
N LEU A 96 1.26 10.23 11.86
CA LEU A 96 1.38 11.50 11.16
C LEU A 96 0.76 11.44 9.77
N LEU A 97 0.99 10.36 9.03
CA LEU A 97 0.41 10.16 7.71
C LEU A 97 -1.12 10.09 7.78
N ILE A 98 -1.66 9.39 8.77
CA ILE A 98 -3.10 9.29 8.97
C ILE A 98 -3.69 10.66 9.32
N LYS A 99 -3.04 11.39 10.23
CA LYS A 99 -3.51 12.71 10.69
C LYS A 99 -3.36 13.80 9.64
N SER A 100 -2.46 13.65 8.70
CA SER A 100 -2.24 14.65 7.64
C SER A 100 -3.39 14.71 6.62
N GLY A 101 -4.37 13.83 6.71
CA GLY A 101 -5.50 13.79 5.80
C GLY A 101 -5.21 13.06 4.51
N MET A 102 -4.10 12.37 4.40
CA MET A 102 -3.77 11.60 3.20
C MET A 102 -4.72 10.43 2.98
N TYR A 103 -5.49 10.10 3.98
CA TYR A 103 -6.47 9.02 3.97
C TYR A 103 -7.91 9.50 3.99
N CYS A 104 -8.11 10.76 4.12
CA CYS A 104 -9.46 11.31 4.23
C CYS A 104 -9.90 11.94 2.93
#